data_a19d2d941d0c50dc462069d2f15a28e6
#
_entry.id   a19d2d941d0c50dc462069d2f15a28e6
#
_cell.length_a   1.000
_cell.length_b   1.000
_cell.length_c   1.000
_cell.angle_alpha   90.00
_cell.angle_beta   90.00
_cell.angle_gamma   90.00
#
_symmetry.space_group_name_H-M   'P 1'
#
loop_
_entity.id
_entity.type
_entity.pdbx_description
1 polymer ?
#
loop_
_entity_poly.entity_id
_entity_poly.type
_entity_poly.pdbx_seq_one_letter_code
_entity_poly.pdbx_strand_id
1 'polypeptide(L)'
;MEEVCVYDIREWRHAFKLDPNKEISEENLEKICESGTDAIIVGGTDDITLEKVLDLMARVRRYTVPCVLEVSNIESITPGFDLYFIPSVLNSTDSKWILDFHHKAVKEFGDIMNWDEIFVQGYCILNDECKAAKLTNAQTNLTTDDVIAYARLAEKMFHLPILYLEYSGTYGDPKVVQEAKKVLGKTKLFYGGGIQNLEQAMEMAQHADVVVVGNSIYTNIEEALKTVKVKSLSTIE
;
A
#
# COMPACT_ATOMS: atom_id res chain seq x y z
N MET A 1 -18.69 -10.04 -21.87
CA MET A 1 -19.05 -9.94 -20.45
C MET A 1 -17.89 -9.19 -19.81
N GLU A 2 -18.13 -7.99 -19.32
CA GLU A 2 -17.13 -7.32 -18.50
C GLU A 2 -16.94 -8.16 -17.23
N GLU A 3 -15.78 -8.75 -17.04
CA GLU A 3 -15.41 -9.33 -15.75
C GLU A 3 -15.31 -8.16 -14.77
N VAL A 4 -16.32 -8.00 -13.94
CA VAL A 4 -16.32 -7.00 -12.89
C VAL A 4 -15.27 -7.42 -11.89
N CYS A 5 -14.26 -6.58 -11.67
CA CYS A 5 -13.30 -6.76 -10.57
C CYS A 5 -14.09 -7.00 -9.28
N VAL A 6 -13.93 -8.16 -8.69
CA VAL A 6 -14.73 -8.61 -7.52
C VAL A 6 -14.44 -7.71 -6.29
N TYR A 7 -13.30 -7.05 -6.26
CA TYR A 7 -12.85 -6.24 -5.12
C TYR A 7 -12.79 -4.76 -5.50
N ASP A 8 -13.64 -3.95 -4.88
CA ASP A 8 -13.66 -2.50 -5.07
C ASP A 8 -12.81 -1.79 -4.00
N ILE A 9 -11.62 -1.37 -4.38
CA ILE A 9 -10.70 -0.64 -3.48
C ILE A 9 -11.30 0.68 -2.95
N ARG A 10 -12.38 1.19 -3.60
CA ARG A 10 -13.05 2.43 -3.17
C ARG A 10 -13.77 2.27 -1.83
N GLU A 11 -14.13 1.04 -1.48
CA GLU A 11 -14.82 0.71 -0.22
C GLU A 11 -13.85 0.40 0.93
N TRP A 12 -12.55 0.24 0.62
CA TRP A 12 -11.55 -0.11 1.63
C TRP A 12 -11.32 1.03 2.62
N ARG A 13 -11.05 0.66 3.86
CA ARG A 13 -10.71 1.53 4.99
C ARG A 13 -9.43 1.08 5.70
N HIS A 14 -9.10 -0.20 5.61
CA HIS A 14 -8.01 -0.80 6.36
C HIS A 14 -7.34 -1.92 5.56
N ALA A 15 -6.01 -1.95 5.54
CA ALA A 15 -5.25 -3.08 5.03
C ALA A 15 -4.09 -3.43 5.97
N PHE A 16 -3.81 -4.71 6.10
CA PHE A 16 -2.54 -5.15 6.67
C PHE A 16 -1.50 -5.34 5.58
N LYS A 17 -0.26 -4.89 5.84
CA LYS A 17 0.87 -5.11 4.92
C LYS A 17 1.86 -6.07 5.54
N LEU A 18 2.02 -7.23 4.92
CA LEU A 18 2.93 -8.29 5.31
C LEU A 18 4.18 -8.28 4.45
N ASP A 19 5.33 -8.22 5.10
CA ASP A 19 6.64 -8.29 4.45
C ASP A 19 7.02 -9.76 4.28
N PRO A 20 7.19 -10.27 3.03
CA PRO A 20 7.57 -11.66 2.79
C PRO A 20 8.91 -12.06 3.41
N ASN A 21 9.74 -11.07 3.76
CA ASN A 21 11.05 -11.30 4.40
C ASN A 21 10.96 -11.37 5.93
N LYS A 22 9.76 -11.22 6.52
CA LYS A 22 9.54 -11.31 7.95
C LYS A 22 8.73 -12.53 8.31
N GLU A 23 9.17 -13.22 9.35
CA GLU A 23 8.45 -14.38 9.88
C GLU A 23 7.16 -13.96 10.58
N ILE A 24 6.08 -14.70 10.31
CA ILE A 24 4.82 -14.62 11.01
C ILE A 24 4.33 -16.04 11.31
N SER A 25 3.93 -16.31 12.56
CA SER A 25 3.37 -17.61 12.94
C SER A 25 2.03 -17.87 12.25
N GLU A 26 1.66 -19.15 12.07
CA GLU A 26 0.36 -19.52 11.50
C GLU A 26 -0.79 -18.94 12.33
N GLU A 27 -0.69 -18.99 13.67
CA GLU A 27 -1.70 -18.43 14.57
C GLU A 27 -1.90 -16.92 14.37
N ASN A 28 -0.81 -16.15 14.24
CA ASN A 28 -0.90 -14.71 14.02
C ASN A 28 -1.40 -14.38 12.62
N LEU A 29 -1.01 -15.16 11.62
CA LEU A 29 -1.51 -14.99 10.25
C LEU A 29 -3.01 -15.24 10.17
N GLU A 30 -3.51 -16.30 10.80
CA GLU A 30 -4.95 -16.60 10.92
C GLU A 30 -5.71 -15.42 11.54
N LYS A 31 -5.25 -14.94 12.71
CA LYS A 31 -5.86 -13.77 13.39
C LYS A 31 -5.95 -12.55 12.49
N ILE A 32 -4.91 -12.28 11.69
CA ILE A 32 -4.87 -11.15 10.75
C ILE A 32 -5.86 -11.39 9.60
N CYS A 33 -5.82 -12.56 8.98
CA CYS A 33 -6.67 -12.87 7.83
C CYS A 33 -8.17 -12.91 8.21
N GLU A 34 -8.51 -13.29 9.44
CA GLU A 34 -9.88 -13.37 9.95
C GLU A 34 -10.32 -12.11 10.72
N SER A 35 -9.46 -11.09 10.83
CA SER A 35 -9.73 -9.86 11.60
C SER A 35 -10.86 -8.99 11.02
N GLY A 36 -11.24 -9.23 9.77
CA GLY A 36 -12.17 -8.39 9.02
C GLY A 36 -11.50 -7.19 8.34
N THR A 37 -10.16 -7.18 8.21
CA THR A 37 -9.45 -6.22 7.33
C THR A 37 -9.95 -6.32 5.89
N ASP A 38 -9.84 -5.25 5.10
CA ASP A 38 -10.30 -5.25 3.71
C ASP A 38 -9.36 -6.00 2.77
N ALA A 39 -8.05 -6.03 3.10
CA ALA A 39 -7.06 -6.75 2.31
C ALA A 39 -5.78 -7.08 3.10
N ILE A 40 -5.07 -8.08 2.61
CA ILE A 40 -3.68 -8.35 2.96
C ILE A 40 -2.79 -7.93 1.78
N ILE A 41 -1.94 -6.95 1.99
CA ILE A 41 -0.95 -6.50 1.01
C ILE A 41 0.36 -7.24 1.29
N VAL A 42 0.80 -8.07 0.35
CA VAL A 42 2.09 -8.75 0.39
C VAL A 42 3.11 -7.86 -0.31
N GLY A 43 4.09 -7.34 0.42
CA GLY A 43 5.10 -6.45 -0.14
C GLY A 43 6.12 -6.00 0.89
N GLY A 44 7.32 -5.72 0.43
CA GLY A 44 8.44 -5.26 1.24
C GLY A 44 9.49 -4.56 0.39
N THR A 45 10.59 -4.09 1.00
CA THR A 45 11.61 -3.31 0.30
C THR A 45 12.86 -4.14 -0.02
N ASP A 46 13.33 -4.96 0.92
CA ASP A 46 14.59 -5.67 0.81
C ASP A 46 14.40 -7.17 0.69
N ASP A 47 15.32 -7.82 -0.06
CA ASP A 47 15.46 -9.27 -0.16
C ASP A 47 14.14 -10.02 -0.51
N ILE A 48 13.28 -9.34 -1.26
CA ILE A 48 12.02 -9.93 -1.73
C ILE A 48 12.33 -10.86 -2.87
N THR A 49 12.14 -12.15 -2.63
CA THR A 49 12.32 -13.22 -3.63
C THR A 49 10.98 -13.84 -4.01
N LEU A 50 10.88 -14.37 -5.21
CA LEU A 50 9.68 -15.08 -5.69
C LEU A 50 9.26 -16.20 -4.72
N GLU A 51 10.22 -16.96 -4.19
CA GLU A 51 9.94 -18.04 -3.24
C GLU A 51 9.23 -17.56 -1.98
N LYS A 52 9.73 -16.47 -1.35
CA LYS A 52 9.12 -15.86 -0.16
C LYS A 52 7.72 -15.31 -0.46
N VAL A 53 7.55 -14.70 -1.62
CA VAL A 53 6.24 -14.17 -2.07
C VAL A 53 5.24 -15.32 -2.25
N LEU A 54 5.65 -16.40 -2.93
CA LEU A 54 4.81 -17.58 -3.15
C LEU A 54 4.44 -18.27 -1.84
N ASP A 55 5.39 -18.42 -0.91
CA ASP A 55 5.12 -19.03 0.41
C ASP A 55 4.06 -18.23 1.17
N LEU A 56 4.26 -16.91 1.31
CA LEU A 56 3.32 -16.06 2.03
C LEU A 56 1.95 -16.01 1.33
N MET A 57 1.93 -15.91 -0.01
CA MET A 57 0.70 -15.97 -0.79
C MET A 57 -0.07 -17.26 -0.53
N ALA A 58 0.60 -18.42 -0.61
CA ALA A 58 -0.04 -19.73 -0.40
C ALA A 58 -0.65 -19.88 1.01
N ARG A 59 -0.06 -19.24 2.00
CA ARG A 59 -0.56 -19.22 3.37
C ARG A 59 -1.78 -18.31 3.51
N VAL A 60 -1.73 -17.07 2.96
CA VAL A 60 -2.85 -16.11 2.97
C VAL A 60 -4.05 -16.63 2.17
N ARG A 61 -3.82 -17.29 1.04
CA ARG A 61 -4.88 -17.85 0.16
C ARG A 61 -5.69 -18.98 0.78
N ARG A 62 -5.39 -19.42 1.99
CA ARG A 62 -6.25 -20.33 2.77
C ARG A 62 -7.47 -19.62 3.36
N TYR A 63 -7.48 -18.30 3.36
CA TYR A 63 -8.52 -17.44 3.91
C TYR A 63 -9.25 -16.68 2.79
N THR A 64 -10.40 -16.11 3.11
CA THR A 64 -11.25 -15.40 2.12
C THR A 64 -10.89 -13.93 1.93
N VAL A 65 -9.97 -13.40 2.75
CA VAL A 65 -9.53 -12.01 2.66
C VAL A 65 -8.80 -11.77 1.33
N PRO A 66 -9.05 -10.65 0.63
CA PRO A 66 -8.32 -10.29 -0.58
C PRO A 66 -6.80 -10.26 -0.35
N CYS A 67 -6.06 -10.95 -1.24
CA CYS A 67 -4.61 -11.03 -1.20
C CYS A 67 -4.02 -10.22 -2.36
N VAL A 68 -3.27 -9.17 -2.04
CA VAL A 68 -2.72 -8.20 -3.00
C VAL A 68 -1.22 -8.31 -3.05
N LEU A 69 -0.62 -8.36 -4.25
CA LEU A 69 0.81 -8.19 -4.41
C LEU A 69 1.14 -6.70 -4.61
N GLU A 70 1.90 -6.11 -3.70
CA GLU A 70 2.59 -4.85 -3.99
C GLU A 70 3.95 -5.18 -4.62
N VAL A 71 4.06 -4.90 -5.91
CA VAL A 71 5.22 -5.32 -6.71
C VAL A 71 6.47 -4.53 -6.31
N SER A 72 7.43 -5.19 -5.69
CA SER A 72 8.69 -4.60 -5.23
C SER A 72 9.82 -4.70 -6.26
N ASN A 73 9.79 -5.75 -7.10
CA ASN A 73 10.75 -5.98 -8.18
C ASN A 73 10.10 -6.87 -9.26
N ILE A 74 10.70 -6.89 -10.46
CA ILE A 74 10.18 -7.64 -11.62
C ILE A 74 10.26 -9.14 -11.39
N GLU A 75 11.30 -9.59 -10.73
CA GLU A 75 11.61 -11.01 -10.51
C GLU A 75 10.61 -11.69 -9.54
N SER A 76 9.90 -10.91 -8.74
CA SER A 76 8.86 -11.41 -7.81
C SER A 76 7.45 -11.37 -8.36
N ILE A 77 7.25 -10.93 -9.60
CA ILE A 77 5.93 -10.94 -10.26
C ILE A 77 5.49 -12.38 -10.49
N THR A 78 4.31 -12.73 -10.00
CA THR A 78 3.71 -14.05 -10.14
C THR A 78 2.19 -13.96 -10.18
N PRO A 79 1.51 -14.80 -10.94
CA PRO A 79 0.05 -14.89 -10.88
C PRO A 79 -0.43 -15.50 -9.55
N GLY A 80 -1.71 -15.33 -9.24
CA GLY A 80 -2.36 -15.95 -8.09
C GLY A 80 -2.80 -14.98 -6.99
N PHE A 81 -2.52 -13.71 -7.14
CA PHE A 81 -3.10 -12.64 -6.31
C PHE A 81 -4.44 -12.17 -6.86
N ASP A 82 -5.26 -11.57 -6.00
CA ASP A 82 -6.53 -11.00 -6.41
C ASP A 82 -6.36 -9.63 -7.08
N LEU A 83 -5.36 -8.86 -6.63
CA LEU A 83 -4.99 -7.55 -7.18
C LEU A 83 -3.47 -7.36 -7.17
N TYR A 84 -3.00 -6.45 -8.01
CA TYR A 84 -1.60 -6.05 -8.12
C TYR A 84 -1.47 -4.54 -7.94
N PHE A 85 -0.74 -4.14 -6.91
CA PHE A 85 -0.39 -2.74 -6.68
C PHE A 85 0.99 -2.46 -7.24
N ILE A 86 1.08 -1.46 -8.11
CA ILE A 86 2.31 -1.11 -8.82
C ILE A 86 2.81 0.25 -8.31
N PRO A 87 3.81 0.27 -7.41
CA PRO A 87 4.37 1.53 -6.92
C PRO A 87 5.06 2.32 -8.03
N SER A 88 4.64 3.58 -8.23
CA SER A 88 5.34 4.58 -9.02
C SER A 88 5.78 5.68 -8.05
N VAL A 89 7.08 5.78 -7.76
CA VAL A 89 7.60 6.66 -6.71
C VAL A 89 7.72 8.08 -7.25
N LEU A 90 6.67 8.88 -7.06
CA LEU A 90 6.51 10.21 -7.69
C LEU A 90 7.61 11.19 -7.28
N ASN A 91 8.12 11.09 -6.06
CA ASN A 91 9.20 11.94 -5.56
C ASN A 91 10.61 11.31 -5.69
N SER A 92 10.76 10.27 -6.51
CA SER A 92 12.08 9.72 -6.86
C SER A 92 12.81 10.65 -7.84
N THR A 93 14.13 10.72 -7.71
CA THR A 93 15.01 11.38 -8.69
C THR A 93 15.54 10.43 -9.76
N ASP A 94 15.18 9.15 -9.67
CA ASP A 94 15.62 8.10 -10.59
C ASP A 94 14.40 7.59 -11.38
N SER A 95 14.41 7.84 -12.70
CA SER A 95 13.30 7.50 -13.61
C SER A 95 12.90 6.02 -13.58
N LYS A 96 13.83 5.14 -13.18
CA LYS A 96 13.52 3.70 -13.11
C LYS A 96 12.38 3.36 -12.18
N TRP A 97 12.19 4.14 -11.10
CA TRP A 97 11.13 3.95 -10.12
C TRP A 97 9.81 4.62 -10.50
N ILE A 98 9.84 5.45 -11.56
CA ILE A 98 8.66 6.15 -12.05
C ILE A 98 8.13 5.50 -13.33
N LEU A 99 9.02 5.03 -14.23
CA LEU A 99 8.63 4.59 -15.57
C LEU A 99 9.39 3.36 -16.08
N ASP A 100 10.73 3.28 -15.90
CA ASP A 100 11.53 2.30 -16.66
C ASP A 100 11.22 0.85 -16.26
N PHE A 101 11.03 0.60 -14.96
CA PHE A 101 10.62 -0.73 -14.48
C PHE A 101 9.22 -1.11 -14.93
N HIS A 102 8.29 -0.13 -14.96
CA HIS A 102 6.93 -0.35 -15.48
C HIS A 102 6.97 -0.72 -16.96
N HIS A 103 7.72 0.04 -17.77
CA HIS A 103 7.91 -0.26 -19.19
C HIS A 103 8.49 -1.66 -19.40
N LYS A 104 9.53 -2.03 -18.63
CA LYS A 104 10.15 -3.35 -18.72
C LYS A 104 9.16 -4.46 -18.36
N ALA A 105 8.42 -4.32 -17.26
CA ALA A 105 7.43 -5.30 -16.82
C ALA A 105 6.28 -5.44 -17.83
N VAL A 106 5.75 -4.33 -18.35
CA VAL A 106 4.70 -4.35 -19.39
C VAL A 106 5.19 -5.00 -20.68
N LYS A 107 6.45 -4.75 -21.08
CA LYS A 107 7.04 -5.41 -22.26
C LYS A 107 7.15 -6.93 -22.07
N GLU A 108 7.41 -7.40 -20.86
CA GLU A 108 7.61 -8.82 -20.55
C GLU A 108 6.28 -9.55 -20.31
N PHE A 109 5.36 -8.92 -19.58
CA PHE A 109 4.15 -9.58 -19.09
C PHE A 109 2.84 -9.01 -19.68
N GLY A 110 2.88 -7.92 -20.45
CA GLY A 110 1.69 -7.18 -20.86
C GLY A 110 0.63 -7.99 -21.62
N ASP A 111 1.05 -9.02 -22.36
CA ASP A 111 0.16 -9.89 -23.12
C ASP A 111 -0.60 -10.90 -22.25
N ILE A 112 -0.14 -11.12 -21.00
CA ILE A 112 -0.74 -12.07 -20.06
C ILE A 112 -1.33 -11.42 -18.81
N MET A 113 -1.16 -10.09 -18.67
CA MET A 113 -1.71 -9.32 -17.56
C MET A 113 -3.24 -9.19 -17.69
N ASN A 114 -3.95 -9.37 -16.57
CA ASN A 114 -5.32 -8.87 -16.44
C ASN A 114 -5.26 -7.41 -15.96
N TRP A 115 -5.50 -6.47 -16.85
CA TRP A 115 -5.37 -5.03 -16.56
C TRP A 115 -6.38 -4.52 -15.54
N ASP A 116 -7.53 -5.21 -15.36
CA ASP A 116 -8.56 -4.83 -14.38
C ASP A 116 -8.15 -5.15 -12.94
N GLU A 117 -7.12 -6.00 -12.75
CA GLU A 117 -6.55 -6.34 -11.45
C GLU A 117 -5.35 -5.45 -11.07
N ILE A 118 -4.92 -4.53 -11.96
CA ILE A 118 -3.68 -3.74 -11.79
C ILE A 118 -4.01 -2.30 -11.39
N PHE A 119 -3.48 -1.88 -10.25
CA PHE A 119 -3.65 -0.54 -9.70
C PHE A 119 -2.30 0.14 -9.51
N VAL A 120 -2.06 1.21 -10.27
CA VAL A 120 -0.85 2.02 -10.08
C VAL A 120 -1.00 2.88 -8.82
N GLN A 121 -0.01 2.80 -7.94
CA GLN A 121 0.08 3.62 -6.75
C GLN A 121 1.08 4.76 -6.99
N GLY A 122 0.62 6.00 -6.94
CA GLY A 122 1.54 7.14 -6.84
C GLY A 122 2.13 7.16 -5.44
N TYR A 123 3.34 6.65 -5.28
CA TYR A 123 4.05 6.64 -4.00
C TYR A 123 4.71 7.99 -3.75
N CYS A 124 4.46 8.58 -2.57
CA CYS A 124 5.19 9.73 -2.05
C CYS A 124 5.83 9.34 -0.72
N ILE A 125 7.15 9.17 -0.71
CA ILE A 125 7.91 8.70 0.47
C ILE A 125 8.36 9.91 1.27
N LEU A 126 8.00 9.97 2.56
CA LEU A 126 8.16 11.13 3.42
C LEU A 126 9.09 10.90 4.63
N ASN A 127 9.67 9.70 4.76
CA ASN A 127 10.66 9.38 5.77
C ASN A 127 12.02 9.09 5.11
N ASP A 128 13.03 9.93 5.33
CA ASP A 128 14.38 9.81 4.77
C ASP A 128 15.17 8.62 5.34
N GLU A 129 14.86 8.21 6.56
CA GLU A 129 15.52 7.10 7.23
C GLU A 129 15.07 5.74 6.72
N CYS A 130 13.92 5.66 6.05
CA CYS A 130 13.38 4.39 5.59
C CYS A 130 14.18 3.81 4.41
N LYS A 131 14.19 2.48 4.32
CA LYS A 131 14.91 1.76 3.26
C LYS A 131 14.38 2.09 1.87
N ALA A 132 13.06 2.28 1.74
CA ALA A 132 12.43 2.62 0.47
C ALA A 132 12.94 3.97 -0.07
N ALA A 133 13.08 5.00 0.79
CA ALA A 133 13.62 6.29 0.38
C ALA A 133 15.06 6.17 -0.16
N LYS A 134 15.91 5.43 0.58
CA LYS A 134 17.30 5.20 0.19
C LYS A 134 17.43 4.42 -1.12
N LEU A 135 16.63 3.36 -1.27
CA LEU A 135 16.61 2.52 -2.47
C LEU A 135 16.14 3.30 -3.71
N THR A 136 15.14 4.13 -3.55
CA THR A 136 14.48 4.83 -4.67
C THR A 136 15.03 6.22 -4.94
N ASN A 137 16.03 6.69 -4.18
CA ASN A 137 16.54 8.06 -4.23
C ASN A 137 15.39 9.09 -4.11
N ALA A 138 14.44 8.84 -3.21
CA ALA A 138 13.30 9.72 -3.02
C ALA A 138 13.73 11.04 -2.37
N GLN A 139 13.21 12.15 -2.86
CA GLN A 139 13.34 13.46 -2.21
C GLN A 139 12.32 13.56 -1.08
N THR A 140 12.79 13.41 0.15
CA THR A 140 11.92 13.31 1.34
C THR A 140 11.78 14.63 2.12
N ASN A 141 12.68 15.59 1.89
CA ASN A 141 12.61 16.92 2.49
C ASN A 141 11.55 17.77 1.76
N LEU A 142 10.30 17.40 1.91
CA LEU A 142 9.15 18.02 1.25
C LEU A 142 8.39 18.90 2.24
N THR A 143 7.95 20.04 1.73
CA THR A 143 6.97 20.88 2.42
C THR A 143 5.55 20.31 2.21
N THR A 144 4.60 20.76 3.00
CA THR A 144 3.18 20.41 2.79
C THR A 144 2.70 20.78 1.39
N ASP A 145 3.16 21.91 0.84
CA ASP A 145 2.81 22.35 -0.51
C ASP A 145 3.37 21.40 -1.59
N ASP A 146 4.55 20.83 -1.37
CA ASP A 146 5.11 19.82 -2.26
C ASP A 146 4.24 18.54 -2.27
N VAL A 147 3.81 18.08 -1.09
CA VAL A 147 2.93 16.91 -0.98
C VAL A 147 1.58 17.17 -1.65
N ILE A 148 0.99 18.37 -1.47
CA ILE A 148 -0.22 18.79 -2.17
C ILE A 148 0.00 18.80 -3.69
N ALA A 149 1.17 19.24 -4.16
CA ALA A 149 1.50 19.22 -5.58
C ALA A 149 1.56 17.78 -6.13
N TYR A 150 2.19 16.84 -5.42
CA TYR A 150 2.18 15.42 -5.78
C TYR A 150 0.76 14.83 -5.77
N ALA A 151 -0.08 15.20 -4.82
CA ALA A 151 -1.48 14.79 -4.78
C ALA A 151 -2.24 15.29 -6.03
N ARG A 152 -2.02 16.55 -6.45
CA ARG A 152 -2.61 17.08 -7.69
C ARG A 152 -2.06 16.39 -8.94
N LEU A 153 -0.77 16.05 -8.99
CA LEU A 153 -0.20 15.28 -10.09
C LEU A 153 -0.89 13.91 -10.20
N ALA A 154 -1.04 13.19 -9.08
CA ALA A 154 -1.72 11.90 -9.05
C ALA A 154 -3.18 12.02 -9.53
N GLU A 155 -3.94 12.96 -9.00
CA GLU A 155 -5.38 13.13 -9.27
C GLU A 155 -5.64 13.72 -10.68
N LYS A 156 -4.95 14.81 -11.05
CA LYS A 156 -5.35 15.64 -12.21
C LYS A 156 -4.56 15.37 -13.48
N MET A 157 -3.29 14.96 -13.35
CA MET A 157 -2.45 14.72 -14.52
C MET A 157 -2.34 13.24 -14.86
N PHE A 158 -2.11 12.40 -13.86
CA PHE A 158 -1.88 10.97 -14.08
C PHE A 158 -3.14 10.13 -13.91
N HIS A 159 -4.18 10.67 -13.27
CA HIS A 159 -5.43 9.96 -12.97
C HIS A 159 -5.20 8.62 -12.28
N LEU A 160 -4.28 8.61 -11.31
CA LEU A 160 -3.93 7.40 -10.59
C LEU A 160 -5.09 6.97 -9.67
N PRO A 161 -5.37 5.67 -9.56
CA PRO A 161 -6.40 5.17 -8.65
C PRO A 161 -6.02 5.36 -7.17
N ILE A 162 -4.72 5.35 -6.87
CA ILE A 162 -4.20 5.44 -5.50
C ILE A 162 -3.06 6.46 -5.43
N LEU A 163 -3.10 7.34 -4.41
CA LEU A 163 -1.94 8.04 -3.88
C LEU A 163 -1.58 7.42 -2.53
N TYR A 164 -0.34 7.00 -2.36
CA TYR A 164 0.16 6.39 -1.13
C TYR A 164 1.19 7.33 -0.47
N LEU A 165 0.87 7.83 0.72
CA LEU A 165 1.82 8.55 1.56
C LEU A 165 2.54 7.55 2.48
N GLU A 166 3.85 7.40 2.26
CA GLU A 166 4.66 6.39 2.93
C GLU A 166 5.60 7.03 3.95
N TYR A 167 5.38 6.69 5.22
CA TYR A 167 6.20 7.12 6.35
C TYR A 167 6.92 5.96 7.05
N SER A 168 7.11 4.84 6.38
CA SER A 168 7.63 3.59 6.96
C SER A 168 8.60 3.77 8.12
N GLY A 169 8.26 3.20 9.27
CA GLY A 169 9.05 3.29 10.50
C GLY A 169 8.75 4.52 11.38
N THR A 170 8.04 5.53 10.88
CA THR A 170 7.71 6.76 11.61
C THR A 170 6.23 7.09 11.44
N TYR A 171 5.61 7.63 12.49
CA TYR A 171 4.26 8.16 12.40
C TYR A 171 4.28 9.55 11.75
N GLY A 172 3.53 9.73 10.67
CA GLY A 172 3.50 10.96 9.90
C GLY A 172 2.68 12.08 10.55
N ASP A 173 2.76 13.29 9.99
CA ASP A 173 1.94 14.42 10.43
C ASP A 173 0.51 14.31 9.86
N PRO A 174 -0.54 14.15 10.70
CA PRO A 174 -1.92 14.07 10.25
C PRO A 174 -2.37 15.30 9.44
N LYS A 175 -1.78 16.48 9.68
CA LYS A 175 -2.10 17.70 8.93
C LYS A 175 -1.66 17.58 7.47
N VAL A 176 -0.48 17.00 7.20
CA VAL A 176 0.00 16.78 5.82
C VAL A 176 -0.95 15.84 5.08
N VAL A 177 -1.40 14.76 5.74
CA VAL A 177 -2.36 13.80 5.19
C VAL A 177 -3.70 14.48 4.90
N GLN A 178 -4.19 15.31 5.83
CA GLN A 178 -5.42 16.08 5.67
C GLN A 178 -5.35 17.04 4.47
N GLU A 179 -4.25 17.80 4.34
CA GLU A 179 -4.11 18.77 3.24
C GLU A 179 -4.00 18.07 1.89
N ALA A 180 -3.28 16.94 1.81
CA ALA A 180 -3.22 16.12 0.61
C ALA A 180 -4.62 15.61 0.22
N LYS A 181 -5.42 15.14 1.19
CA LYS A 181 -6.78 14.62 0.94
C LYS A 181 -7.71 15.68 0.34
N LYS A 182 -7.62 16.94 0.73
CA LYS A 182 -8.50 18.01 0.25
C LYS A 182 -8.47 18.24 -1.27
N VAL A 183 -7.38 17.85 -1.93
CA VAL A 183 -7.21 18.04 -3.38
C VAL A 183 -7.49 16.77 -4.19
N LEU A 184 -7.79 15.65 -3.52
CA LEU A 184 -8.13 14.37 -4.11
C LEU A 184 -9.66 14.23 -4.18
N GLY A 185 -10.15 13.71 -5.31
CA GLY A 185 -11.56 13.42 -5.54
C GLY A 185 -11.79 11.95 -5.83
N LYS A 186 -11.24 11.46 -6.96
CA LYS A 186 -11.36 10.06 -7.37
C LYS A 186 -10.21 9.19 -6.89
N THR A 187 -9.01 9.76 -6.81
CA THR A 187 -7.82 9.07 -6.31
C THR A 187 -7.99 8.77 -4.82
N LYS A 188 -7.84 7.52 -4.44
CA LYS A 188 -7.88 7.10 -3.03
C LYS A 188 -6.57 7.41 -2.33
N LEU A 189 -6.65 8.02 -1.15
CA LEU A 189 -5.49 8.30 -0.31
C LEU A 189 -5.23 7.13 0.61
N PHE A 190 -4.11 6.44 0.41
CA PHE A 190 -3.59 5.43 1.31
C PHE A 190 -2.52 6.06 2.21
N TYR A 191 -2.53 5.69 3.46
CA TYR A 191 -1.51 6.11 4.43
C TYR A 191 -0.85 4.88 5.04
N GLY A 192 0.49 4.82 4.98
CA GLY A 192 1.30 3.81 5.66
C GLY A 192 2.45 4.45 6.43
N GLY A 193 2.61 4.07 7.69
CA GLY A 193 3.74 4.51 8.50
C GLY A 193 3.41 4.64 9.99
N GLY A 194 4.21 3.98 10.82
CA GLY A 194 4.28 4.17 12.26
C GLY A 194 3.02 3.92 13.08
N ILE A 195 1.95 3.37 12.50
CA ILE A 195 0.72 3.04 13.26
C ILE A 195 1.02 1.87 14.20
N GLN A 196 0.89 2.10 15.50
CA GLN A 196 1.18 1.12 16.53
C GLN A 196 -0.06 0.69 17.34
N ASN A 197 -1.14 1.44 17.29
CA ASN A 197 -2.34 1.21 18.08
C ASN A 197 -3.59 1.78 17.40
N LEU A 198 -4.75 1.52 18.01
CA LEU A 198 -6.05 1.97 17.50
C LEU A 198 -6.16 3.49 17.46
N GLU A 199 -5.63 4.23 18.44
CA GLU A 199 -5.75 5.69 18.51
C GLU A 199 -5.10 6.34 17.29
N GLN A 200 -3.87 5.95 16.98
CA GLN A 200 -3.15 6.42 15.79
C GLN A 200 -3.86 6.01 14.49
N ALA A 201 -4.37 4.78 14.42
CA ALA A 201 -5.12 4.34 13.25
C ALA A 201 -6.39 5.17 13.04
N MET A 202 -7.14 5.46 14.12
CA MET A 202 -8.36 6.27 14.07
C MET A 202 -8.07 7.72 13.69
N GLU A 203 -6.98 8.31 14.19
CA GLU A 203 -6.57 9.68 13.83
C GLU A 203 -6.28 9.76 12.30
N MET A 204 -5.45 8.85 11.77
CA MET A 204 -5.13 8.87 10.34
C MET A 204 -6.33 8.54 9.45
N ALA A 205 -7.22 7.66 9.89
CA ALA A 205 -8.42 7.28 9.15
C ALA A 205 -9.46 8.41 9.04
N GLN A 206 -9.30 9.51 9.81
CA GLN A 206 -10.07 10.73 9.61
C GLN A 206 -9.63 11.52 8.38
N HIS A 207 -8.43 11.27 7.89
CA HIS A 207 -7.80 12.05 6.82
C HIS A 207 -7.46 11.21 5.59
N ALA A 208 -7.16 9.92 5.75
CA ALA A 208 -6.91 8.99 4.67
C ALA A 208 -8.13 8.11 4.38
N ASP A 209 -8.29 7.68 3.14
CA ASP A 209 -9.33 6.71 2.77
C ASP A 209 -9.00 5.32 3.32
N VAL A 210 -7.72 4.93 3.26
CA VAL A 210 -7.24 3.62 3.72
C VAL A 210 -6.02 3.80 4.61
N VAL A 211 -6.03 3.19 5.79
CA VAL A 211 -4.83 3.06 6.62
C VAL A 211 -4.19 1.70 6.42
N VAL A 212 -2.88 1.69 6.23
CA VAL A 212 -2.09 0.47 6.01
C VAL A 212 -1.22 0.22 7.23
N VAL A 213 -1.41 -0.92 7.88
CA VAL A 213 -0.72 -1.31 9.11
C VAL A 213 0.25 -2.44 8.82
N GLY A 214 1.53 -2.22 9.12
CA GLY A 214 2.60 -3.17 8.81
C GLY A 214 3.41 -3.58 10.05
N ASN A 215 4.39 -2.78 10.45
CA ASN A 215 5.39 -3.16 11.46
C ASN A 215 4.82 -3.59 12.82
N SER A 216 3.72 -3.00 13.28
CA SER A 216 3.07 -3.35 14.54
C SER A 216 2.58 -4.80 14.59
N ILE A 217 2.30 -5.43 13.44
CA ILE A 217 1.96 -6.85 13.33
C ILE A 217 3.03 -7.73 13.98
N TYR A 218 4.30 -7.37 13.82
CA TYR A 218 5.44 -8.15 14.29
C TYR A 218 5.90 -7.78 15.70
N THR A 219 5.48 -6.62 16.20
CA THR A 219 5.89 -6.12 17.54
C THR A 219 4.78 -6.23 18.57
N ASN A 220 3.53 -6.03 18.20
CA ASN A 220 2.36 -6.11 19.06
C ASN A 220 1.10 -6.45 18.26
N ILE A 221 0.89 -7.73 18.01
CA ILE A 221 -0.23 -8.24 17.21
C ILE A 221 -1.59 -7.82 17.77
N GLU A 222 -1.75 -7.80 19.10
CA GLU A 222 -3.03 -7.46 19.72
C GLU A 222 -3.43 -6.00 19.48
N GLU A 223 -2.46 -5.08 19.51
CA GLU A 223 -2.73 -3.67 19.15
C GLU A 223 -2.95 -3.51 17.63
N ALA A 224 -2.18 -4.23 16.79
CA ALA A 224 -2.38 -4.23 15.36
C ALA A 224 -3.79 -4.68 14.97
N LEU A 225 -4.30 -5.77 15.56
CA LEU A 225 -5.65 -6.28 15.30
C LEU A 225 -6.74 -5.27 15.66
N LYS A 226 -6.54 -4.45 16.70
CA LYS A 226 -7.53 -3.43 17.08
C LYS A 226 -7.70 -2.36 16.02
N THR A 227 -6.68 -2.11 15.19
CA THR A 227 -6.71 -1.06 14.17
C THR A 227 -7.79 -1.29 13.11
N VAL A 228 -8.23 -2.53 12.90
CA VAL A 228 -9.33 -2.88 11.98
C VAL A 228 -10.64 -2.14 12.33
N LYS A 229 -10.80 -1.71 13.60
CA LYS A 229 -11.99 -0.96 14.04
C LYS A 229 -12.16 0.39 13.33
N VAL A 230 -11.17 0.90 12.60
CA VAL A 230 -11.32 2.11 11.76
C VAL A 230 -12.42 1.93 10.70
N LYS A 231 -12.74 0.70 10.32
CA LYS A 231 -13.84 0.36 9.40
C LYS A 231 -15.22 0.76 9.95
N SER A 232 -15.35 0.93 11.26
CA SER A 232 -16.59 1.40 11.88
C SER A 232 -16.78 2.93 11.79
N LEU A 233 -15.74 3.68 11.38
CA LEU A 233 -15.88 5.10 11.08
C LEU A 233 -16.76 5.25 9.83
N SER A 234 -17.83 6.03 9.94
CA SER A 234 -18.65 6.41 8.80
C SER A 234 -17.76 7.05 7.73
N THR A 235 -17.98 6.67 6.49
CA THR A 235 -17.30 7.32 5.34
C THR A 235 -17.58 8.82 5.45
N ILE A 236 -16.54 9.64 5.54
CA ILE A 236 -16.68 11.09 5.49
C ILE A 236 -17.09 11.41 4.06
N GLU A 237 -18.34 11.88 3.89
CA GLU A 237 -18.85 12.39 2.62
C GLU A 237 -18.14 13.69 2.19
#